data_9a379b51422f40042a7a90cebe6ef42c
#
_entry.id   9a379b51422f40042a7a90cebe6ef42c
#
_cell.length_a   1.000
_cell.length_b   1.000
_cell.length_c   1.000
_cell.angle_alpha   90.00
_cell.angle_beta   90.00
_cell.angle_gamma   90.00
#
_symmetry.space_group_name_H-M   'P 1'
#
loop_
_entity.id
_entity.type
_entity.pdbx_description
1 polymer ?
#
loop_
_entity_poly.entity_id
_entity_poly.type
_entity_poly.pdbx_seq_one_letter_code
_entity_poly.pdbx_strand_id
1 'polypeptide(L)'
;KIEQVATISANNDAEIGKLIADGMREVSVDGVITIEDAKGRDTVLKTVKGMQFDRGYLSAYFVTDPEKMTCEMENPYILIYDKKISNLKEFMPVLEPAVQSGRPLLVIAEDVDSEALTTLVVNRLRTQLKICAVKAPGFGDRRKAMLEDIAVLTGGVVISEEKGLKLKQATIDMLGTADKVSVSKDFTTVVDGHGDKDAIAQRIQQIKNEIKNSTSEYDKEKLQERLGKLSGGVCVLQVGAASETEQKEKKDRCDDALCATRAAVEEGIVTGGGVAYIRAQAALEGFSGDNADENTGIQIIRRAIE
;
A
#
# COMPACT_ATOMS: atom_id res chain seq x y z
N LYS A 1 -18.79 -3.75 14.65
CA LYS A 1 -18.30 -2.37 14.73
C LYS A 1 -17.72 -1.90 13.39
N ILE A 2 -16.83 -2.66 12.73
CA ILE A 2 -16.26 -2.34 11.41
C ILE A 2 -17.36 -2.02 10.40
N GLU A 3 -18.33 -2.91 10.22
CA GLU A 3 -19.49 -2.71 9.32
C GLU A 3 -20.28 -1.44 9.66
N GLN A 4 -20.45 -1.13 10.94
CA GLN A 4 -21.17 0.08 11.38
C GLN A 4 -20.41 1.36 11.01
N VAL A 5 -19.08 1.39 11.19
CA VAL A 5 -18.23 2.52 10.80
C VAL A 5 -18.28 2.71 9.29
N ALA A 6 -18.08 1.63 8.54
CA ALA A 6 -18.11 1.67 7.08
C ALA A 6 -19.49 2.12 6.55
N THR A 7 -20.59 1.61 7.14
CA THR A 7 -21.96 1.99 6.75
C THR A 7 -22.21 3.49 6.96
N ILE A 8 -21.86 4.01 8.15
CA ILE A 8 -22.07 5.44 8.46
C ILE A 8 -21.24 6.33 7.52
N SER A 9 -19.97 5.98 7.29
CA SER A 9 -19.10 6.75 6.41
C SER A 9 -19.52 6.68 4.93
N ALA A 10 -20.20 5.59 4.54
CA ALA A 10 -20.82 5.45 3.22
C ALA A 10 -22.22 6.07 3.12
N ASN A 11 -22.55 7.11 3.88
CA ASN A 11 -23.89 7.74 3.92
C ASN A 11 -25.04 6.78 4.27
N ASN A 12 -24.81 5.87 5.23
CA ASN A 12 -25.74 4.81 5.64
C ASN A 12 -26.01 3.74 4.56
N ASP A 13 -25.11 3.58 3.60
CA ASP A 13 -25.17 2.49 2.63
C ASP A 13 -24.70 1.18 3.29
N ALA A 14 -25.68 0.33 3.66
CA ALA A 14 -25.39 -0.94 4.33
C ALA A 14 -24.72 -1.97 3.41
N GLU A 15 -24.92 -1.88 2.09
CA GLU A 15 -24.28 -2.77 1.11
C GLU A 15 -22.77 -2.50 1.06
N ILE A 16 -22.37 -1.24 0.93
CA ILE A 16 -20.98 -0.81 0.98
C ILE A 16 -20.37 -1.18 2.34
N GLY A 17 -21.08 -0.89 3.44
CA GLY A 17 -20.62 -1.23 4.79
C GLY A 17 -20.32 -2.71 4.98
N LYS A 18 -21.19 -3.57 4.46
CA LYS A 18 -20.99 -5.02 4.47
C LYS A 18 -19.83 -5.47 3.61
N LEU A 19 -19.72 -4.97 2.38
CA LEU A 19 -18.63 -5.34 1.46
C LEU A 19 -17.26 -5.00 2.04
N ILE A 20 -17.10 -3.81 2.65
CA ILE A 20 -15.86 -3.43 3.32
C ILE A 20 -15.57 -4.33 4.51
N ALA A 21 -16.58 -4.63 5.33
CA ALA A 21 -16.40 -5.50 6.49
C ALA A 21 -16.05 -6.95 6.09
N ASP A 22 -16.61 -7.44 4.99
CA ASP A 22 -16.29 -8.75 4.43
C ASP A 22 -14.84 -8.75 3.89
N GLY A 23 -14.46 -7.71 3.13
CA GLY A 23 -13.08 -7.53 2.67
C GLY A 23 -12.06 -7.51 3.80
N MET A 24 -12.31 -6.74 4.86
CA MET A 24 -11.43 -6.69 6.05
C MET A 24 -11.31 -8.03 6.76
N ARG A 25 -12.32 -8.89 6.70
CA ARG A 25 -12.26 -10.25 7.26
C ARG A 25 -11.44 -11.22 6.40
N GLU A 26 -11.51 -11.06 5.07
CA GLU A 26 -10.79 -11.94 4.15
C GLU A 26 -9.28 -11.69 4.12
N VAL A 27 -8.87 -10.42 4.13
CA VAL A 27 -7.45 -10.08 3.99
C VAL A 27 -6.68 -10.00 5.31
N SER A 28 -7.30 -10.30 6.44
CA SER A 28 -6.71 -10.15 7.79
C SER A 28 -6.26 -8.70 8.12
N VAL A 29 -5.63 -8.52 9.28
CA VAL A 29 -5.25 -7.19 9.81
C VAL A 29 -4.19 -6.49 8.95
N ASP A 30 -3.28 -7.26 8.35
CA ASP A 30 -2.19 -6.75 7.51
C ASP A 30 -2.52 -6.72 6.01
N GLY A 31 -3.73 -7.14 5.64
CA GLY A 31 -4.19 -7.18 4.26
C GLY A 31 -4.68 -5.82 3.77
N VAL A 32 -4.73 -5.67 2.45
CA VAL A 32 -5.08 -4.41 1.78
C VAL A 32 -6.38 -4.57 1.01
N ILE A 33 -7.25 -3.55 1.11
CA ILE A 33 -8.40 -3.40 0.23
C ILE A 33 -8.08 -2.26 -0.75
N THR A 34 -8.24 -2.53 -2.04
CA THR A 34 -8.17 -1.54 -3.12
C THR A 34 -9.54 -1.39 -3.76
N ILE A 35 -9.83 -0.21 -4.31
CA ILE A 35 -11.10 0.09 -4.97
C ILE A 35 -10.83 0.36 -6.44
N GLU A 36 -11.53 -0.36 -7.31
CA GLU A 36 -11.38 -0.29 -8.75
C GLU A 36 -12.74 -0.14 -9.45
N ASP A 37 -12.69 0.28 -10.72
CA ASP A 37 -13.88 0.35 -11.55
C ASP A 37 -14.24 -1.05 -12.05
N ALA A 38 -15.50 -1.47 -11.87
CA ALA A 38 -16.01 -2.68 -12.48
C ALA A 38 -16.35 -2.43 -13.97
N LYS A 39 -16.20 -3.44 -14.79
CA LYS A 39 -16.65 -3.40 -16.20
C LYS A 39 -18.16 -3.58 -16.34
N GLY A 40 -18.84 -3.99 -15.28
CA GLY A 40 -20.28 -4.26 -15.21
C GLY A 40 -21.02 -3.34 -14.25
N ARG A 41 -22.30 -3.64 -14.04
CA ARG A 41 -23.17 -2.86 -13.13
C ARG A 41 -23.03 -3.27 -11.67
N ASP A 42 -22.60 -4.52 -11.43
CA ASP A 42 -22.56 -5.09 -10.10
C ASP A 42 -21.28 -4.71 -9.38
N THR A 43 -21.39 -4.38 -8.10
CA THR A 43 -20.24 -4.18 -7.20
C THR A 43 -19.86 -5.54 -6.61
N VAL A 44 -18.62 -5.95 -6.79
CA VAL A 44 -18.13 -7.27 -6.35
C VAL A 44 -16.82 -7.14 -5.59
N LEU A 45 -16.65 -8.04 -4.62
CA LEU A 45 -15.42 -8.18 -3.85
C LEU A 45 -14.63 -9.37 -4.39
N LYS A 46 -13.34 -9.19 -4.67
CA LYS A 46 -12.44 -10.25 -5.13
C LYS A 46 -11.16 -10.23 -4.33
N THR A 47 -10.73 -11.37 -3.86
CA THR A 47 -9.41 -11.51 -3.23
C THR A 47 -8.44 -12.06 -4.25
N VAL A 48 -7.33 -11.34 -4.46
CA VAL A 48 -6.27 -11.68 -5.40
C VAL A 48 -4.94 -11.76 -4.67
N LYS A 49 -3.95 -12.40 -5.29
CA LYS A 49 -2.59 -12.37 -4.79
C LYS A 49 -2.04 -10.94 -4.87
N GLY A 50 -1.38 -10.49 -3.85
CA GLY A 50 -0.81 -9.16 -3.85
C GLY A 50 -0.22 -8.80 -2.51
N MET A 51 0.44 -7.67 -2.45
CA MET A 51 0.97 -7.11 -1.21
C MET A 51 1.10 -5.59 -1.29
N GLN A 52 1.08 -4.95 -0.13
CA GLN A 52 1.43 -3.55 0.01
C GLN A 52 2.67 -3.39 0.87
N PHE A 53 3.51 -2.42 0.55
CA PHE A 53 4.65 -2.04 1.38
C PHE A 53 4.80 -0.52 1.48
N ASP A 54 5.41 -0.08 2.58
CA ASP A 54 5.49 1.32 3.01
C ASP A 54 6.62 2.04 2.29
N ARG A 55 6.49 2.22 0.99
CA ARG A 55 7.37 3.06 0.16
C ARG A 55 6.56 3.58 -1.02
N GLY A 56 6.53 4.88 -1.18
CA GLY A 56 5.89 5.54 -2.30
C GLY A 56 6.88 5.97 -3.40
N TYR A 57 6.36 6.72 -4.36
CA TYR A 57 7.16 7.20 -5.49
C TYR A 57 8.27 8.16 -5.05
N LEU A 58 9.43 8.06 -5.72
CA LEU A 58 10.57 8.96 -5.48
C LEU A 58 10.37 10.38 -6.00
N SER A 59 9.40 10.57 -6.89
CA SER A 59 9.10 11.87 -7.46
C SER A 59 7.60 11.97 -7.80
N ALA A 60 6.97 13.07 -7.42
CA ALA A 60 5.59 13.37 -7.79
C ALA A 60 5.38 13.49 -9.32
N TYR A 61 6.44 13.69 -10.07
CA TYR A 61 6.36 13.65 -11.53
C TYR A 61 6.04 12.27 -12.11
N PHE A 62 6.07 11.20 -11.33
CA PHE A 62 5.60 9.86 -11.73
C PHE A 62 4.09 9.68 -11.61
N VAL A 63 3.37 10.59 -10.99
CA VAL A 63 1.92 10.54 -10.82
C VAL A 63 1.21 10.48 -12.17
N THR A 64 0.26 9.55 -12.30
CA THR A 64 -0.60 9.39 -13.50
C THR A 64 -2.02 9.84 -13.22
N ASP A 65 -2.47 9.78 -11.97
CA ASP A 65 -3.76 10.28 -11.48
C ASP A 65 -3.53 11.46 -10.53
N PRO A 66 -3.66 12.73 -11.04
CA PRO A 66 -3.45 13.92 -10.22
C PRO A 66 -4.50 14.12 -9.12
N GLU A 67 -5.72 13.60 -9.28
CA GLU A 67 -6.79 13.74 -8.27
C GLU A 67 -6.46 12.92 -7.04
N LYS A 68 -5.99 11.69 -7.23
CA LYS A 68 -5.60 10.78 -6.13
C LYS A 68 -4.11 10.87 -5.75
N MET A 69 -3.32 11.62 -6.51
CA MET A 69 -1.86 11.68 -6.36
C MET A 69 -1.21 10.30 -6.39
N THR A 70 -1.68 9.42 -7.28
CA THR A 70 -1.16 8.06 -7.45
C THR A 70 -0.56 7.83 -8.84
N CYS A 71 0.35 6.88 -8.92
CA CYS A 71 0.86 6.33 -10.17
C CYS A 71 0.25 4.95 -10.38
N GLU A 72 -0.69 4.86 -11.32
CA GLU A 72 -1.37 3.63 -11.68
C GLU A 72 -0.70 3.00 -12.90
N MET A 73 -0.39 1.71 -12.81
CA MET A 73 0.29 0.97 -13.87
C MET A 73 -0.43 -0.36 -14.12
N GLU A 74 -0.92 -0.54 -15.34
CA GLU A 74 -1.58 -1.75 -15.83
C GLU A 74 -0.57 -2.69 -16.48
N ASN A 75 -0.55 -3.95 -16.07
CA ASN A 75 0.38 -4.97 -16.59
C ASN A 75 1.87 -4.54 -16.57
N PRO A 76 2.40 -3.97 -15.47
CA PRO A 76 3.76 -3.48 -15.45
C PRO A 76 4.80 -4.61 -15.46
N TYR A 77 5.99 -4.27 -15.95
CA TYR A 77 7.22 -4.94 -15.56
C TYR A 77 7.71 -4.40 -14.21
N ILE A 78 8.33 -5.25 -13.40
CA ILE A 78 8.81 -4.91 -12.06
C ILE A 78 10.29 -5.29 -11.98
N LEU A 79 11.17 -4.29 -11.98
CA LEU A 79 12.59 -4.47 -11.71
C LEU A 79 12.83 -4.43 -10.21
N ILE A 80 13.51 -5.44 -9.69
CA ILE A 80 13.85 -5.56 -8.26
C ILE A 80 15.37 -5.58 -8.15
N TYR A 81 15.94 -4.51 -7.58
CA TYR A 81 17.38 -4.33 -7.44
C TYR A 81 17.78 -4.03 -5.99
N ASP A 82 18.76 -4.74 -5.45
CA ASP A 82 19.15 -4.65 -4.04
C ASP A 82 20.08 -3.48 -3.70
N LYS A 83 20.58 -2.77 -4.73
CA LYS A 83 21.48 -1.64 -4.57
C LYS A 83 20.88 -0.34 -5.11
N LYS A 84 21.66 0.72 -4.98
CA LYS A 84 21.35 2.05 -5.50
C LYS A 84 21.60 2.13 -7.00
N ILE A 85 20.69 2.75 -7.73
CA ILE A 85 20.85 3.07 -9.16
C ILE A 85 21.45 4.47 -9.27
N SER A 86 22.73 4.54 -9.62
CA SER A 86 23.46 5.81 -9.81
C SER A 86 23.71 6.13 -11.27
N ASN A 87 23.86 5.11 -12.10
CA ASN A 87 24.21 5.24 -13.51
C ASN A 87 23.14 4.64 -14.42
N LEU A 88 22.49 5.47 -15.20
CA LEU A 88 21.48 5.03 -16.15
C LEU A 88 22.03 4.10 -17.26
N LYS A 89 23.31 4.19 -17.61
CA LYS A 89 23.91 3.29 -18.61
C LYS A 89 23.85 1.82 -18.18
N GLU A 90 23.94 1.54 -16.87
CA GLU A 90 23.80 0.18 -16.35
C GLU A 90 22.36 -0.32 -16.36
N PHE A 91 21.40 0.60 -16.38
CA PHE A 91 19.98 0.33 -16.39
C PHE A 91 19.37 0.24 -17.81
N MET A 92 20.09 0.77 -18.83
CA MET A 92 19.61 0.78 -20.22
C MET A 92 19.20 -0.59 -20.76
N PRO A 93 19.94 -1.70 -20.49
CA PRO A 93 19.57 -3.03 -20.99
C PRO A 93 18.17 -3.50 -20.57
N VAL A 94 17.64 -2.99 -19.46
CA VAL A 94 16.28 -3.26 -18.98
C VAL A 94 15.31 -2.21 -19.48
N LEU A 95 15.72 -0.94 -19.45
CA LEU A 95 14.86 0.18 -19.80
C LEU A 95 14.43 0.17 -21.28
N GLU A 96 15.36 -0.03 -22.19
CA GLU A 96 15.07 -0.01 -23.65
C GLU A 96 14.07 -1.09 -24.06
N PRO A 97 14.21 -2.37 -23.70
CA PRO A 97 13.23 -3.39 -24.03
C PRO A 97 11.86 -3.16 -23.37
N ALA A 98 11.84 -2.65 -22.13
CA ALA A 98 10.59 -2.31 -21.45
C ALA A 98 9.83 -1.18 -22.19
N VAL A 99 10.55 -0.14 -22.60
CA VAL A 99 10.00 0.95 -23.42
C VAL A 99 9.46 0.44 -24.76
N GLN A 100 10.23 -0.39 -25.46
CA GLN A 100 9.83 -0.97 -26.74
C GLN A 100 8.58 -1.83 -26.66
N SER A 101 8.39 -2.53 -25.53
CA SER A 101 7.18 -3.32 -25.28
C SER A 101 5.92 -2.47 -25.06
N GLY A 102 6.06 -1.17 -24.77
CA GLY A 102 4.97 -0.26 -24.43
C GLY A 102 4.36 -0.50 -23.03
N ARG A 103 4.88 -1.47 -22.27
CA ARG A 103 4.43 -1.77 -20.91
C ARG A 103 5.04 -0.81 -19.90
N PRO A 104 4.32 -0.45 -18.83
CA PRO A 104 4.90 0.34 -17.74
C PRO A 104 6.03 -0.43 -17.02
N LEU A 105 6.97 0.30 -16.44
CA LEU A 105 8.06 -0.25 -15.65
C LEU A 105 8.06 0.32 -14.25
N LEU A 106 7.86 -0.54 -13.24
CA LEU A 106 8.12 -0.22 -11.84
C LEU A 106 9.58 -0.57 -11.52
N VAL A 107 10.31 0.36 -10.95
CA VAL A 107 11.67 0.16 -10.45
C VAL A 107 11.67 0.17 -8.94
N ILE A 108 12.01 -0.96 -8.33
CA ILE A 108 12.21 -1.10 -6.88
C ILE A 108 13.70 -1.24 -6.64
N ALA A 109 14.33 -0.23 -6.05
CA ALA A 109 15.76 -0.23 -5.77
C ALA A 109 16.04 0.29 -4.35
N GLU A 110 17.22 0.04 -3.81
CA GLU A 110 17.63 0.62 -2.53
C GLU A 110 17.45 2.14 -2.54
N ASP A 111 17.90 2.78 -3.59
CA ASP A 111 17.68 4.19 -3.89
C ASP A 111 17.92 4.45 -5.39
N VAL A 112 17.49 5.61 -5.87
CA VAL A 112 17.84 6.12 -7.20
C VAL A 112 18.48 7.47 -7.03
N ASP A 113 19.72 7.64 -7.47
CA ASP A 113 20.46 8.90 -7.34
C ASP A 113 19.78 10.06 -8.07
N SER A 114 19.99 11.26 -7.58
CA SER A 114 19.40 12.48 -8.11
C SER A 114 19.61 12.65 -9.61
N GLU A 115 20.78 12.30 -10.15
CA GLU A 115 21.09 12.38 -11.58
C GLU A 115 20.27 11.35 -12.37
N ALA A 116 20.25 10.08 -11.92
CA ALA A 116 19.48 9.02 -12.53
C ALA A 116 17.98 9.32 -12.45
N LEU A 117 17.48 9.75 -11.28
CA LEU A 117 16.08 10.12 -11.07
C LEU A 117 15.67 11.29 -11.96
N THR A 118 16.47 12.35 -12.04
CA THR A 118 16.21 13.50 -12.91
C THR A 118 16.10 13.08 -14.37
N THR A 119 16.98 12.21 -14.83
CA THR A 119 16.94 11.72 -16.20
C THR A 119 15.69 10.86 -16.48
N LEU A 120 15.27 10.01 -15.54
CA LEU A 120 14.01 9.27 -15.65
C LEU A 120 12.80 10.20 -15.74
N VAL A 121 12.73 11.22 -14.89
CA VAL A 121 11.67 12.23 -14.88
C VAL A 121 11.64 13.02 -16.19
N VAL A 122 12.80 13.49 -16.68
CA VAL A 122 12.88 14.25 -17.93
C VAL A 122 12.43 13.38 -19.11
N ASN A 123 12.85 12.13 -19.19
CA ASN A 123 12.42 11.21 -20.24
C ASN A 123 10.91 10.93 -20.16
N ARG A 124 10.37 10.72 -18.95
CA ARG A 124 8.93 10.58 -18.77
C ARG A 124 8.15 11.78 -19.33
N LEU A 125 8.59 12.99 -19.02
CA LEU A 125 7.92 14.22 -19.48
C LEU A 125 8.05 14.45 -21.00
N ARG A 126 9.19 14.06 -21.59
CA ARG A 126 9.47 14.27 -23.03
C ARG A 126 8.93 13.17 -23.94
N THR A 127 9.02 11.92 -23.51
CA THR A 127 8.74 10.75 -24.34
C THR A 127 7.52 9.95 -23.89
N GLN A 128 6.78 10.43 -22.87
CA GLN A 128 5.67 9.71 -22.22
C GLN A 128 6.08 8.31 -21.72
N LEU A 129 7.33 8.16 -21.29
CA LEU A 129 7.83 6.94 -20.71
C LEU A 129 6.98 6.53 -19.50
N LYS A 130 6.37 5.37 -19.53
CA LYS A 130 5.54 4.82 -18.44
C LYS A 130 6.44 4.16 -17.39
N ILE A 131 6.99 4.96 -16.47
CA ILE A 131 7.90 4.49 -15.42
C ILE A 131 7.55 5.09 -14.08
N CYS A 132 7.74 4.32 -13.02
CA CYS A 132 7.75 4.78 -11.63
C CYS A 132 8.94 4.16 -10.90
N ALA A 133 9.58 4.92 -10.04
CA ALA A 133 10.66 4.45 -9.19
C ALA A 133 10.29 4.62 -7.71
N VAL A 134 10.51 3.57 -6.93
CA VAL A 134 10.26 3.51 -5.49
C VAL A 134 11.47 2.96 -4.76
N LYS A 135 11.62 3.33 -3.48
CA LYS A 135 12.65 2.70 -2.62
C LYS A 135 12.22 1.31 -2.20
N ALA A 136 13.19 0.41 -2.08
CA ALA A 136 12.98 -0.90 -1.50
C ALA A 136 12.52 -0.78 -0.04
N PRO A 137 11.53 -1.59 0.40
CA PRO A 137 11.07 -1.58 1.78
C PRO A 137 12.09 -2.18 2.75
N GLY A 138 12.12 -1.67 3.97
CA GLY A 138 13.03 -2.16 5.02
C GLY A 138 14.48 -1.70 4.87
N PHE A 139 15.35 -2.25 5.72
CA PHE A 139 16.78 -1.95 5.77
C PHE A 139 17.57 -3.24 6.02
N GLY A 140 18.83 -3.27 5.57
CA GLY A 140 19.72 -4.42 5.78
C GLY A 140 19.15 -5.76 5.29
N ASP A 141 19.27 -6.81 6.11
CA ASP A 141 18.80 -8.15 5.74
C ASP A 141 17.28 -8.23 5.59
N ARG A 142 16.52 -7.40 6.32
CA ARG A 142 15.06 -7.30 6.13
C ARG A 142 14.71 -6.79 4.75
N ARG A 143 15.42 -5.80 4.24
CA ARG A 143 15.22 -5.31 2.87
C ARG A 143 15.43 -6.42 1.86
N LYS A 144 16.51 -7.19 1.99
CA LYS A 144 16.80 -8.35 1.13
C LYS A 144 15.64 -9.36 1.18
N ALA A 145 15.18 -9.70 2.38
CA ALA A 145 14.10 -10.64 2.57
C ALA A 145 12.77 -10.15 1.95
N MET A 146 12.44 -8.86 2.08
CA MET A 146 11.24 -8.27 1.48
C MET A 146 11.35 -8.18 -0.05
N LEU A 147 12.53 -7.89 -0.61
CA LEU A 147 12.75 -7.94 -2.05
C LEU A 147 12.55 -9.35 -2.61
N GLU A 148 13.00 -10.40 -1.89
CA GLU A 148 12.71 -11.79 -2.25
C GLU A 148 11.21 -12.11 -2.20
N ASP A 149 10.49 -11.61 -1.20
CA ASP A 149 9.05 -11.81 -1.10
C ASP A 149 8.31 -11.18 -2.30
N ILE A 150 8.73 -9.96 -2.70
CA ILE A 150 8.20 -9.29 -3.89
C ILE A 150 8.56 -10.06 -5.16
N ALA A 151 9.78 -10.56 -5.26
CA ALA A 151 10.22 -11.35 -6.42
C ALA A 151 9.40 -12.63 -6.58
N VAL A 152 9.21 -13.38 -5.49
CA VAL A 152 8.40 -14.60 -5.50
C VAL A 152 6.94 -14.29 -5.85
N LEU A 153 6.37 -13.19 -5.31
CA LEU A 153 5.00 -12.78 -5.59
C LEU A 153 4.79 -12.42 -7.07
N THR A 154 5.77 -11.77 -7.70
CA THR A 154 5.67 -11.22 -9.06
C THR A 154 6.28 -12.13 -10.14
N GLY A 155 6.92 -13.22 -9.73
CA GLY A 155 7.62 -14.13 -10.65
C GLY A 155 8.94 -13.55 -11.19
N GLY A 156 9.47 -12.49 -10.57
CA GLY A 156 10.74 -11.88 -10.95
C GLY A 156 11.94 -12.42 -10.18
N VAL A 157 13.08 -11.83 -10.42
CA VAL A 157 14.34 -12.16 -9.76
C VAL A 157 14.93 -10.91 -9.11
N VAL A 158 15.41 -11.03 -7.86
CA VAL A 158 16.17 -9.95 -7.24
C VAL A 158 17.54 -9.87 -7.91
N ILE A 159 17.80 -8.76 -8.60
CA ILE A 159 19.11 -8.47 -9.16
C ILE A 159 20.04 -8.06 -8.03
N SER A 160 21.01 -8.92 -7.72
CA SER A 160 21.96 -8.76 -6.61
C SER A 160 23.33 -9.28 -6.99
N GLU A 161 24.36 -8.50 -6.67
CA GLU A 161 25.74 -8.94 -6.88
C GLU A 161 26.13 -10.13 -5.99
N GLU A 162 25.48 -10.27 -4.82
CA GLU A 162 25.67 -11.45 -3.95
C GLU A 162 25.19 -12.74 -4.65
N LYS A 163 24.20 -12.62 -5.55
CA LYS A 163 23.74 -13.72 -6.41
C LYS A 163 24.48 -13.81 -7.74
N GLY A 164 25.52 -12.99 -7.94
CA GLY A 164 26.29 -12.93 -9.19
C GLY A 164 25.56 -12.19 -10.33
N LEU A 165 24.43 -11.52 -10.04
CA LEU A 165 23.63 -10.79 -11.02
C LEU A 165 23.98 -9.29 -10.98
N LYS A 166 24.35 -8.73 -12.13
CA LYS A 166 24.63 -7.29 -12.27
C LYS A 166 23.54 -6.62 -13.07
N LEU A 167 23.18 -5.38 -12.72
CA LEU A 167 22.12 -4.62 -13.38
C LEU A 167 22.34 -4.52 -14.91
N LYS A 168 23.57 -4.35 -15.37
CA LYS A 168 23.93 -4.31 -16.79
C LYS A 168 23.71 -5.62 -17.57
N GLN A 169 23.48 -6.73 -16.87
CA GLN A 169 23.22 -8.06 -17.43
C GLN A 169 21.76 -8.48 -17.24
N ALA A 170 20.95 -7.63 -16.60
CA ALA A 170 19.53 -7.91 -16.40
C ALA A 170 18.81 -7.92 -17.75
N THR A 171 17.92 -8.88 -17.90
CA THR A 171 17.04 -9.06 -19.07
C THR A 171 15.59 -8.92 -18.67
N ILE A 172 14.71 -8.75 -19.66
CA ILE A 172 13.27 -8.58 -19.42
C ILE A 172 12.65 -9.82 -18.73
N ASP A 173 13.19 -11.00 -18.98
CA ASP A 173 12.72 -12.27 -18.40
C ASP A 173 13.02 -12.39 -16.90
N MET A 174 13.92 -11.55 -16.38
CA MET A 174 14.22 -11.46 -14.94
C MET A 174 13.26 -10.52 -14.20
N LEU A 175 12.45 -9.76 -14.94
CA LEU A 175 11.50 -8.82 -14.35
C LEU A 175 10.27 -9.53 -13.84
N GLY A 176 9.78 -9.09 -12.67
CA GLY A 176 8.47 -9.50 -12.19
C GLY A 176 7.36 -8.86 -13.01
N THR A 177 6.16 -9.41 -12.87
CA THR A 177 4.94 -8.89 -13.49
C THR A 177 3.76 -8.98 -12.54
N ALA A 178 2.76 -8.13 -12.74
CA ALA A 178 1.50 -8.14 -12.01
C ALA A 178 0.38 -7.60 -12.91
N ASP A 179 -0.87 -7.82 -12.56
CA ASP A 179 -1.99 -7.22 -13.28
C ASP A 179 -2.00 -5.70 -13.12
N LYS A 180 -1.75 -5.23 -11.89
CA LYS A 180 -1.75 -3.81 -11.58
C LYS A 180 -0.76 -3.47 -10.47
N VAL A 181 -0.19 -2.27 -10.55
CA VAL A 181 0.54 -1.64 -9.45
C VAL A 181 0.03 -0.22 -9.25
N SER A 182 -0.28 0.11 -8.00
CA SER A 182 -0.64 1.46 -7.57
C SER A 182 0.42 1.99 -6.61
N VAL A 183 0.97 3.17 -6.91
CA VAL A 183 1.99 3.82 -6.08
C VAL A 183 1.48 5.17 -5.62
N SER A 184 1.30 5.34 -4.33
CA SER A 184 1.01 6.61 -3.68
C SER A 184 2.29 7.30 -3.19
N LYS A 185 2.14 8.38 -2.45
CA LYS A 185 3.27 9.06 -1.80
C LYS A 185 3.98 8.17 -0.77
N ASP A 186 3.23 7.32 -0.08
CA ASP A 186 3.72 6.58 1.09
C ASP A 186 3.73 5.05 0.89
N PHE A 187 2.92 4.54 -0.06
CA PHE A 187 2.72 3.11 -0.24
C PHE A 187 2.84 2.67 -1.70
N THR A 188 3.27 1.44 -1.88
CA THR A 188 3.21 0.72 -3.16
C THR A 188 2.39 -0.55 -2.98
N THR A 189 1.34 -0.71 -3.77
CA THR A 189 0.45 -1.87 -3.78
C THR A 189 0.62 -2.65 -5.07
N VAL A 190 0.98 -3.91 -4.97
CA VAL A 190 1.03 -4.86 -6.09
C VAL A 190 -0.23 -5.71 -6.03
N VAL A 191 -1.01 -5.70 -7.10
CA VAL A 191 -2.28 -6.43 -7.23
C VAL A 191 -2.10 -7.54 -8.25
N ASP A 192 -2.47 -8.75 -7.87
CA ASP A 192 -2.38 -9.97 -8.68
C ASP A 192 -1.01 -10.19 -9.33
N GLY A 193 -0.01 -10.40 -8.47
CA GLY A 193 1.34 -10.76 -8.91
C GLY A 193 1.36 -12.11 -9.61
N HIS A 194 2.08 -12.21 -10.74
CA HIS A 194 2.12 -13.39 -11.59
C HIS A 194 3.13 -14.46 -11.13
N GLY A 195 3.54 -14.42 -9.86
CA GLY A 195 4.41 -15.43 -9.27
C GLY A 195 3.78 -16.82 -9.23
N ASP A 196 4.63 -17.84 -9.26
CA ASP A 196 4.20 -19.23 -9.15
C ASP A 196 3.54 -19.51 -7.79
N LYS A 197 2.42 -20.22 -7.79
CA LYS A 197 1.63 -20.50 -6.57
C LYS A 197 2.39 -21.37 -5.59
N ASP A 198 3.12 -22.35 -6.07
CA ASP A 198 3.85 -23.28 -5.23
C ASP A 198 5.08 -22.59 -4.62
N ALA A 199 5.77 -21.73 -5.39
CA ALA A 199 6.86 -20.91 -4.88
C ALA A 199 6.40 -19.94 -3.77
N ILE A 200 5.24 -19.30 -3.95
CA ILE A 200 4.64 -18.43 -2.92
C ILE A 200 4.28 -19.25 -1.66
N ALA A 201 3.68 -20.43 -1.82
CA ALA A 201 3.34 -21.30 -0.70
C ALA A 201 4.58 -21.79 0.06
N GLN A 202 5.64 -22.17 -0.65
CA GLN A 202 6.93 -22.53 -0.06
C GLN A 202 7.56 -21.36 0.71
N ARG A 203 7.50 -20.15 0.15
CA ARG A 203 8.01 -18.95 0.82
C ARG A 203 7.24 -18.64 2.12
N ILE A 204 5.91 -18.74 2.09
CA ILE A 204 5.07 -18.61 3.27
C ILE A 204 5.45 -19.65 4.33
N GLN A 205 5.68 -20.90 3.94
CA GLN A 205 6.08 -21.95 4.87
C GLN A 205 7.47 -21.72 5.46
N GLN A 206 8.40 -21.17 4.66
CA GLN A 206 9.72 -20.77 5.14
C GLN A 206 9.61 -19.70 6.22
N ILE A 207 8.85 -18.63 5.99
CA ILE A 207 8.63 -17.55 6.97
C ILE A 207 7.99 -18.12 8.26
N LYS A 208 7.00 -19.01 8.16
CA LYS A 208 6.40 -19.68 9.31
C LYS A 208 7.43 -20.49 10.13
N ASN A 209 8.37 -21.13 9.47
CA ASN A 209 9.45 -21.87 10.15
C ASN A 209 10.45 -20.90 10.79
N GLU A 210 10.78 -19.78 10.14
CA GLU A 210 11.63 -18.73 10.73
C GLU A 210 11.00 -18.16 12.01
N ILE A 211 9.67 -17.91 12.03
CA ILE A 211 8.93 -17.47 13.22
C ILE A 211 9.06 -18.48 14.37
N LYS A 212 8.89 -19.78 14.08
CA LYS A 212 8.99 -20.84 15.10
C LYS A 212 10.38 -20.96 15.71
N ASN A 213 11.42 -20.72 14.91
CA ASN A 213 12.82 -20.88 15.32
C ASN A 213 13.40 -19.58 15.90
N SER A 214 12.76 -18.44 15.73
CA SER A 214 13.21 -17.17 16.29
C SER A 214 13.04 -17.16 17.82
N THR A 215 14.05 -16.66 18.52
CA THR A 215 14.03 -16.46 19.98
C THR A 215 13.73 -15.02 20.38
N SER A 216 13.83 -14.07 19.44
CA SER A 216 13.58 -12.65 19.63
C SER A 216 12.12 -12.33 19.35
N GLU A 217 11.40 -11.78 20.33
CA GLU A 217 10.00 -11.35 20.15
C GLU A 217 9.88 -10.26 19.09
N TYR A 218 10.83 -9.34 19.01
CA TYR A 218 10.88 -8.31 17.99
C TYR A 218 11.04 -8.89 16.57
N ASP A 219 11.90 -9.90 16.41
CA ASP A 219 12.07 -10.55 15.10
C ASP A 219 10.83 -11.38 14.72
N LYS A 220 10.20 -12.04 15.69
CA LYS A 220 8.92 -12.74 15.47
C LYS A 220 7.84 -11.79 14.99
N GLU A 221 7.69 -10.64 15.63
CA GLU A 221 6.72 -9.62 15.22
C GLU A 221 6.96 -9.19 13.76
N LYS A 222 8.21 -8.90 13.40
CA LYS A 222 8.55 -8.49 12.03
C LYS A 222 8.43 -9.59 10.98
N LEU A 223 8.64 -10.83 11.37
CA LEU A 223 8.37 -12.00 10.52
C LEU A 223 6.86 -12.23 10.35
N GLN A 224 6.06 -12.00 11.40
CA GLN A 224 4.60 -12.07 11.34
C GLN A 224 4.04 -10.98 10.40
N GLU A 225 4.54 -9.75 10.49
CA GLU A 225 4.19 -8.66 9.57
C GLU A 225 4.48 -9.06 8.11
N ARG A 226 5.67 -9.61 7.82
CA ARG A 226 6.02 -10.13 6.49
C ARG A 226 5.10 -11.25 6.02
N LEU A 227 4.80 -12.19 6.92
CA LEU A 227 3.88 -13.28 6.65
C LEU A 227 2.49 -12.74 6.29
N GLY A 228 1.97 -11.79 7.07
CA GLY A 228 0.69 -11.12 6.81
C GLY A 228 0.64 -10.48 5.43
N LYS A 229 1.66 -9.67 5.09
CA LYS A 229 1.76 -9.00 3.79
C LYS A 229 1.80 -9.98 2.61
N LEU A 230 2.48 -11.11 2.73
CA LEU A 230 2.60 -12.09 1.65
C LEU A 230 1.39 -13.05 1.57
N SER A 231 0.80 -13.42 2.70
CA SER A 231 -0.30 -14.39 2.76
C SER A 231 -1.69 -13.75 2.72
N GLY A 232 -1.82 -12.50 3.14
CA GLY A 232 -3.10 -11.79 3.22
C GLY A 232 -3.71 -11.45 1.85
N GLY A 233 -2.89 -11.33 0.82
CA GLY A 233 -3.34 -10.91 -0.51
C GLY A 233 -3.83 -9.46 -0.54
N VAL A 234 -4.47 -9.09 -1.64
CA VAL A 234 -5.17 -7.82 -1.82
C VAL A 234 -6.63 -8.10 -2.12
N CYS A 235 -7.51 -7.46 -1.37
CA CYS A 235 -8.94 -7.50 -1.65
C CYS A 235 -9.29 -6.34 -2.59
N VAL A 236 -9.82 -6.64 -3.76
CA VAL A 236 -10.21 -5.67 -4.78
C VAL A 236 -11.72 -5.49 -4.73
N LEU A 237 -12.17 -4.32 -4.30
CA LEU A 237 -13.58 -3.92 -4.37
C LEU A 237 -13.83 -3.29 -5.76
N GLN A 238 -14.40 -4.06 -6.66
CA GLN A 238 -14.77 -3.59 -7.99
C GLN A 238 -16.15 -2.93 -7.94
N VAL A 239 -16.19 -1.62 -8.10
CA VAL A 239 -17.41 -0.82 -7.99
C VAL A 239 -18.08 -0.73 -9.35
N GLY A 240 -19.33 -1.25 -9.43
CA GLY A 240 -20.18 -1.19 -10.60
C GLY A 240 -21.38 -0.25 -10.40
N ALA A 241 -21.83 0.37 -11.51
CA ALA A 241 -23.03 1.20 -11.54
C ALA A 241 -23.65 1.25 -12.95
N ALA A 242 -24.79 1.89 -13.10
CA ALA A 242 -25.48 2.02 -14.38
C ALA A 242 -24.89 3.11 -15.28
N SER A 243 -24.18 4.09 -14.71
CA SER A 243 -23.53 5.20 -15.42
C SER A 243 -22.15 5.51 -14.82
N GLU A 244 -21.28 6.16 -15.60
CA GLU A 244 -19.94 6.57 -15.13
C GLU A 244 -20.02 7.56 -13.96
N THR A 245 -20.97 8.48 -13.98
CA THR A 245 -21.19 9.47 -12.91
C THR A 245 -21.57 8.79 -11.60
N GLU A 246 -22.50 7.82 -11.65
CA GLU A 246 -22.92 7.04 -10.49
C GLU A 246 -21.77 6.14 -9.98
N GLN A 247 -20.99 5.57 -10.90
CA GLN A 247 -19.84 4.73 -10.55
C GLN A 247 -18.77 5.55 -9.82
N LYS A 248 -18.48 6.75 -10.29
CA LYS A 248 -17.52 7.65 -9.63
C LYS A 248 -18.00 8.02 -8.22
N GLU A 249 -19.25 8.42 -8.08
CA GLU A 249 -19.83 8.79 -6.78
C GLU A 249 -19.83 7.60 -5.80
N LYS A 250 -20.21 6.42 -6.26
CA LYS A 250 -20.20 5.20 -5.43
C LYS A 250 -18.78 4.81 -5.03
N LYS A 251 -17.80 4.99 -5.94
CA LYS A 251 -16.39 4.75 -5.67
C LYS A 251 -15.84 5.70 -4.61
N ASP A 252 -16.14 6.99 -4.71
CA ASP A 252 -15.74 7.99 -3.70
C ASP A 252 -16.31 7.66 -2.32
N ARG A 253 -17.58 7.23 -2.23
CA ARG A 253 -18.18 6.73 -0.99
C ARG A 253 -17.49 5.49 -0.42
N CYS A 254 -17.08 4.56 -1.29
CA CYS A 254 -16.32 3.39 -0.87
C CYS A 254 -14.93 3.78 -0.35
N ASP A 255 -14.23 4.71 -1.01
CA ASP A 255 -12.93 5.22 -0.58
C ASP A 255 -13.04 5.89 0.82
N ASP A 256 -14.04 6.75 1.03
CA ASP A 256 -14.29 7.39 2.33
C ASP A 256 -14.57 6.37 3.43
N ALA A 257 -15.43 5.39 3.15
CA ALA A 257 -15.78 4.35 4.10
C ALA A 257 -14.59 3.46 4.43
N LEU A 258 -13.74 3.15 3.46
CA LEU A 258 -12.52 2.38 3.67
C LEU A 258 -11.51 3.14 4.52
N CYS A 259 -11.27 4.42 4.24
CA CYS A 259 -10.37 5.27 5.02
C CYS A 259 -10.82 5.40 6.48
N ALA A 260 -12.11 5.68 6.71
CA ALA A 260 -12.68 5.77 8.06
C ALA A 260 -12.58 4.43 8.81
N THR A 261 -12.78 3.32 8.11
CA THR A 261 -12.72 1.98 8.71
C THR A 261 -11.29 1.60 9.09
N ARG A 262 -10.31 1.91 8.26
CA ARG A 262 -8.87 1.72 8.58
C ARG A 262 -8.48 2.51 9.81
N ALA A 263 -8.78 3.82 9.85
CA ALA A 263 -8.52 4.66 10.99
C ALA A 263 -9.17 4.12 12.28
N ALA A 264 -10.42 3.62 12.18
CA ALA A 264 -11.13 3.04 13.32
C ALA A 264 -10.52 1.72 13.81
N VAL A 265 -9.90 0.92 12.93
CA VAL A 265 -9.21 -0.31 13.31
C VAL A 265 -7.87 0.01 13.99
N GLU A 266 -7.12 0.98 13.47
CA GLU A 266 -5.80 1.37 13.96
C GLU A 266 -5.89 2.13 15.28
N GLU A 267 -6.77 3.13 15.39
CA GLU A 267 -6.83 4.05 16.52
C GLU A 267 -8.04 3.80 17.46
N GLY A 268 -8.97 2.96 17.05
CA GLY A 268 -10.22 2.72 17.78
C GLY A 268 -11.30 3.76 17.47
N ILE A 269 -12.40 3.70 18.23
CA ILE A 269 -13.57 4.57 18.06
C ILE A 269 -14.05 5.14 19.39
N VAL A 270 -14.59 6.34 19.33
CA VAL A 270 -15.33 6.98 20.43
C VAL A 270 -16.77 7.24 20.00
N THR A 271 -17.63 7.57 20.96
CA THR A 271 -19.03 7.94 20.68
C THR A 271 -19.07 9.27 19.93
N GLY A 272 -19.74 9.32 18.80
CA GLY A 272 -19.90 10.53 18.00
C GLY A 272 -20.91 11.52 18.54
N GLY A 273 -21.22 12.54 17.74
CA GLY A 273 -22.24 13.56 18.06
C GLY A 273 -21.88 14.45 19.25
N GLY A 274 -20.59 14.66 19.55
CA GLY A 274 -20.14 15.44 20.70
C GLY A 274 -20.19 14.70 22.04
N VAL A 275 -20.78 13.51 22.10
CA VAL A 275 -20.95 12.74 23.37
C VAL A 275 -19.60 12.42 24.03
N ALA A 276 -18.53 12.22 23.24
CA ALA A 276 -17.19 11.99 23.78
C ALA A 276 -16.70 13.18 24.61
N TYR A 277 -16.95 14.40 24.19
CA TYR A 277 -16.59 15.64 24.92
C TYR A 277 -17.36 15.77 26.22
N ILE A 278 -18.69 15.55 26.18
CA ILE A 278 -19.51 15.56 27.38
C ILE A 278 -19.06 14.51 28.39
N ARG A 279 -18.69 13.31 27.94
CA ARG A 279 -18.13 12.28 28.81
C ARG A 279 -16.76 12.64 29.37
N ALA A 280 -15.94 13.37 28.59
CA ALA A 280 -14.64 13.82 29.04
C ALA A 280 -14.73 14.86 30.19
N GLN A 281 -15.84 15.57 30.33
CA GLN A 281 -16.05 16.49 31.46
C GLN A 281 -15.91 15.79 32.81
N ALA A 282 -16.28 14.53 32.92
CA ALA A 282 -16.13 13.77 34.15
C ALA A 282 -14.66 13.70 34.64
N ALA A 283 -13.69 13.75 33.73
CA ALA A 283 -12.26 13.78 34.06
C ALA A 283 -11.82 15.12 34.66
N LEU A 284 -12.59 16.18 34.47
CA LEU A 284 -12.35 17.51 35.01
C LEU A 284 -13.09 17.76 36.34
N GLU A 285 -13.90 16.80 36.79
CA GLU A 285 -14.57 16.87 38.11
C GLU A 285 -13.53 16.74 39.22
N GLY A 286 -13.42 17.76 40.07
CA GLY A 286 -12.42 17.80 41.13
C GLY A 286 -11.00 18.11 40.69
N PHE A 287 -10.77 18.30 39.39
CA PHE A 287 -9.47 18.74 38.88
C PHE A 287 -9.24 20.21 39.21
N SER A 288 -8.12 20.53 39.82
CA SER A 288 -7.74 21.90 40.22
C SER A 288 -6.28 22.16 39.94
N GLY A 289 -5.96 23.38 39.52
CA GLY A 289 -4.61 23.88 39.36
C GLY A 289 -4.04 24.45 40.65
N ASP A 290 -2.77 24.79 40.63
CA ASP A 290 -2.03 25.33 41.79
C ASP A 290 -2.36 26.80 42.12
N ASN A 291 -2.98 27.53 41.19
CA ASN A 291 -3.32 28.95 41.36
C ASN A 291 -4.67 29.30 40.68
N ALA A 292 -5.10 30.57 40.90
CA ALA A 292 -6.38 31.06 40.41
C ALA A 292 -6.49 31.11 38.88
N ASP A 293 -5.38 31.43 38.20
CA ASP A 293 -5.34 31.56 36.73
C ASP A 293 -5.44 30.20 36.07
N GLU A 294 -4.79 29.19 36.60
CA GLU A 294 -4.91 27.80 36.16
C GLU A 294 -6.35 27.28 36.35
N ASN A 295 -6.94 27.56 37.50
CA ASN A 295 -8.33 27.21 37.77
C ASN A 295 -9.30 27.89 36.79
N THR A 296 -9.04 29.14 36.42
CA THR A 296 -9.82 29.83 35.39
C THR A 296 -9.66 29.15 34.03
N GLY A 297 -8.44 28.74 33.66
CA GLY A 297 -8.15 27.99 32.44
C GLY A 297 -8.91 26.65 32.41
N ILE A 298 -8.93 25.89 33.51
CA ILE A 298 -9.68 24.63 33.64
C ILE A 298 -11.19 24.87 33.44
N GLN A 299 -11.72 25.95 34.03
CA GLN A 299 -13.15 26.30 33.86
C GLN A 299 -13.50 26.68 32.41
N ILE A 300 -12.59 27.39 31.72
CA ILE A 300 -12.76 27.72 30.29
C ILE A 300 -12.82 26.43 29.46
N ILE A 301 -11.90 25.50 29.66
CA ILE A 301 -11.89 24.21 28.95
C ILE A 301 -13.17 23.43 29.26
N ARG A 302 -13.54 23.31 30.53
CA ARG A 302 -14.75 22.59 30.95
C ARG A 302 -15.99 23.13 30.23
N ARG A 303 -16.13 24.44 30.12
CA ARG A 303 -17.27 25.07 29.44
C ARG A 303 -17.20 24.95 27.91
N ALA A 304 -15.99 24.89 27.34
CA ALA A 304 -15.78 24.77 25.90
C ALA A 304 -16.17 23.38 25.36
N ILE A 305 -16.15 22.34 26.22
CA ILE A 305 -16.50 20.96 25.83
C ILE A 305 -17.93 20.58 26.22
N GLU A 306 -18.74 21.52 26.72
CA GLU A 306 -20.20 21.40 26.87
C GLU A 306 -20.91 21.54 25.52
#